data_1dfbfeecdc38129b00eb63374105aed9
#
_entry.id   1dfbfeecdc38129b00eb63374105aed9
#
_cell.length_a   1.000
_cell.length_b   1.000
_cell.length_c   1.000
_cell.angle_alpha   90.00
_cell.angle_beta   90.00
_cell.angle_gamma   90.00
#
_symmetry.space_group_name_H-M   'P 1'
#
loop_
_entity.id
_entity.type
_entity.pdbx_description
1 polymer ?
#
loop_
_entity_poly.entity_id
_entity_poly.type
_entity_poly.pdbx_seq_one_letter_code
_entity_poly.pdbx_strand_id
1 'polypeptide(L)'
;MLVRFAKLFLAVALLVALWGLSNVGRPGGYVWVRPLGAKAGPVRILRFYATVGSLSPGESAQLCYSVENARVVRISPMQTAYPVQNTCLDVVPEHTTHYTLLAEGYDGMVATRSFTLSVQRLPPATEHFQYVYYQPRYRLPVYSL
;
A
#
# COMPACT_ATOMS: atom_id res chain seq x y z
N MET A 1 14.29 -50.56 46.81
CA MET A 1 14.11 -49.15 46.44
C MET A 1 14.68 -48.83 45.06
N LEU A 2 15.84 -49.36 44.65
CA LEU A 2 16.51 -49.05 43.38
C LEU A 2 15.63 -49.30 42.13
N VAL A 3 14.88 -50.38 42.10
CA VAL A 3 14.03 -50.77 40.94
C VAL A 3 12.85 -49.81 40.69
N ARG A 4 12.36 -49.13 41.74
CA ARG A 4 11.30 -48.15 41.59
C ARG A 4 11.81 -46.82 40.98
N PHE A 5 13.01 -46.41 41.34
CA PHE A 5 13.66 -45.23 40.78
C PHE A 5 14.01 -45.43 39.29
N ALA A 6 14.52 -46.64 38.95
CA ALA A 6 14.82 -46.96 37.54
C ALA A 6 13.60 -46.90 36.65
N LYS A 7 12.44 -47.35 37.09
CA LYS A 7 11.19 -47.26 36.33
C LYS A 7 10.70 -45.83 36.16
N LEU A 8 10.88 -44.98 37.17
CA LEU A 8 10.56 -43.56 37.09
C LEU A 8 11.44 -42.80 36.10
N PHE A 9 12.77 -43.08 36.13
CA PHE A 9 13.71 -42.50 35.19
C PHE A 9 13.40 -42.88 33.73
N LEU A 10 13.07 -44.16 33.49
CA LEU A 10 12.68 -44.61 32.16
C LEU A 10 11.38 -43.94 31.66
N ALA A 11 10.40 -43.78 32.53
CA ALA A 11 9.13 -43.12 32.16
C ALA A 11 9.36 -41.64 31.83
N VAL A 12 10.16 -40.91 32.59
CA VAL A 12 10.50 -39.51 32.36
C VAL A 12 11.33 -39.37 31.07
N ALA A 13 12.29 -40.26 30.83
CA ALA A 13 13.09 -40.24 29.59
C ALA A 13 12.24 -40.50 28.36
N LEU A 14 11.25 -41.40 28.43
CA LEU A 14 10.28 -41.65 27.36
C LEU A 14 9.36 -40.44 27.11
N LEU A 15 8.91 -39.76 28.16
CA LEU A 15 8.08 -38.55 28.02
C LEU A 15 8.87 -37.41 27.38
N VAL A 16 10.16 -37.22 27.77
CA VAL A 16 11.02 -36.19 27.17
C VAL A 16 11.34 -36.53 25.71
N ALA A 17 11.56 -37.79 25.40
CA ALA A 17 11.79 -38.24 24.02
C ALA A 17 10.54 -38.03 23.13
N LEU A 18 9.33 -38.36 23.63
CA LEU A 18 8.07 -38.14 22.94
C LEU A 18 7.80 -36.63 22.77
N TRP A 19 8.11 -35.81 23.76
CA TRP A 19 7.99 -34.37 23.70
C TRP A 19 8.99 -33.75 22.70
N GLY A 20 10.21 -34.28 22.68
CA GLY A 20 11.24 -33.92 21.68
C GLY A 20 10.83 -34.26 20.26
N LEU A 21 10.29 -35.46 20.03
CA LEU A 21 9.80 -35.88 18.71
C LEU A 21 8.58 -35.05 18.23
N SER A 22 7.69 -34.62 19.13
CA SER A 22 6.56 -33.77 18.77
C SER A 22 6.98 -32.31 18.43
N ASN A 23 8.17 -31.87 18.90
CA ASN A 23 8.71 -30.54 18.62
C ASN A 23 9.77 -30.52 17.50
N VAL A 24 10.32 -31.68 17.10
CA VAL A 24 11.28 -31.81 16.00
C VAL A 24 10.56 -32.00 14.68
N GLY A 25 9.74 -31.10 14.25
CA GLY A 25 9.09 -31.35 12.97
C GLY A 25 8.11 -30.28 12.52
N ARG A 26 8.29 -29.07 13.02
CA ARG A 26 7.72 -27.91 12.35
C ARG A 26 8.86 -27.02 11.87
N PRO A 27 9.53 -27.37 10.77
CA PRO A 27 10.17 -26.33 10.01
C PRO A 27 9.01 -25.40 9.64
N GLY A 28 8.99 -24.20 10.22
CA GLY A 28 8.13 -23.10 9.79
C GLY A 28 8.56 -22.63 8.40
N GLY A 29 8.88 -23.56 7.53
CA GLY A 29 9.02 -23.37 6.11
C GLY A 29 7.64 -23.24 5.54
N TYR A 30 7.19 -22.00 5.30
CA TYR A 30 6.10 -21.77 4.39
C TYR A 30 6.49 -22.41 3.06
N VAL A 31 5.96 -23.62 2.78
CA VAL A 31 6.05 -24.19 1.45
C VAL A 31 5.20 -23.27 0.57
N TRP A 32 5.84 -22.36 -0.11
CA TRP A 32 5.22 -21.53 -1.13
C TRP A 32 4.79 -22.40 -2.28
N VAL A 33 3.59 -22.99 -2.15
CA VAL A 33 2.98 -23.72 -3.25
C VAL A 33 2.68 -22.68 -4.32
N ARG A 34 3.41 -22.75 -5.43
CA ARG A 34 3.11 -21.96 -6.61
C ARG A 34 1.67 -22.27 -7.02
N PRO A 35 0.75 -21.29 -7.08
CA PRO A 35 -0.61 -21.55 -7.54
C PRO A 35 -0.54 -22.18 -8.92
N LEU A 36 -1.26 -23.30 -9.11
CA LEU A 36 -1.45 -23.91 -10.42
C LEU A 36 -2.05 -22.86 -11.35
N GLY A 37 -1.28 -22.37 -12.31
CA GLY A 37 -1.67 -21.29 -13.22
C GLY A 37 -0.88 -19.99 -13.09
N ALA A 38 0.06 -19.86 -12.12
CA ALA A 38 0.99 -18.73 -12.13
C ALA A 38 1.82 -18.77 -13.40
N LYS A 39 1.59 -17.83 -14.31
CA LYS A 39 2.36 -17.70 -15.55
C LYS A 39 3.84 -17.59 -15.18
N ALA A 40 4.69 -18.41 -15.80
CA ALA A 40 6.13 -18.36 -15.65
C ALA A 40 6.62 -17.08 -16.39
N GLY A 41 6.88 -16.02 -15.63
CA GLY A 41 7.36 -14.75 -16.18
C GLY A 41 7.86 -13.83 -15.06
N PRO A 42 8.65 -12.82 -15.40
CA PRO A 42 9.11 -11.85 -14.41
C PRO A 42 7.94 -11.10 -13.78
N VAL A 43 8.11 -10.69 -12.53
CA VAL A 43 7.16 -9.83 -11.84
C VAL A 43 7.06 -8.47 -12.56
N ARG A 44 5.84 -7.98 -12.74
CA ARG A 44 5.59 -6.70 -13.45
C ARG A 44 4.50 -5.91 -12.74
N ILE A 45 4.70 -4.61 -12.63
CA ILE A 45 3.69 -3.66 -12.21
C ILE A 45 3.09 -3.04 -13.48
N LEU A 46 1.83 -3.35 -13.77
CA LEU A 46 1.13 -2.84 -14.94
C LEU A 46 0.63 -1.42 -14.70
N ARG A 47 0.02 -1.19 -13.53
CA ARG A 47 -0.53 0.12 -13.13
C ARG A 47 -0.26 0.38 -11.66
N PHE A 48 -0.02 1.64 -11.32
CA PHE A 48 -0.01 2.15 -9.96
C PHE A 48 -0.26 3.65 -10.02
N TYR A 49 -1.41 4.09 -9.50
CA TYR A 49 -1.86 5.47 -9.58
C TYR A 49 -2.88 5.79 -8.49
N ALA A 50 -3.12 7.06 -8.24
CA ALA A 50 -4.26 7.54 -7.47
C ALA A 50 -5.36 8.03 -8.41
N THR A 51 -6.62 7.92 -7.98
CA THR A 51 -7.78 8.38 -8.77
C THR A 51 -7.85 9.90 -8.91
N VAL A 52 -7.12 10.62 -8.05
CA VAL A 52 -7.01 12.08 -8.05
C VAL A 52 -5.54 12.50 -7.96
N GLY A 53 -5.18 13.63 -8.56
CA GLY A 53 -3.81 14.14 -8.55
C GLY A 53 -3.47 15.00 -7.33
N SER A 54 -4.47 15.62 -6.72
CA SER A 54 -4.35 16.45 -5.53
C SER A 54 -5.58 16.37 -4.66
N LEU A 55 -5.41 16.61 -3.36
CA LEU A 55 -6.44 16.53 -2.32
C LEU A 55 -6.31 17.70 -1.36
N SER A 56 -7.42 18.01 -0.67
CA SER A 56 -7.36 18.77 0.59
C SER A 56 -7.02 17.83 1.76
N PRO A 57 -6.44 18.35 2.86
CA PRO A 57 -6.17 17.52 4.03
C PRO A 57 -7.43 16.83 4.54
N GLY A 58 -7.36 15.50 4.75
CA GLY A 58 -8.48 14.70 5.23
C GLY A 58 -9.46 14.22 4.16
N GLU A 59 -9.28 14.57 2.89
CA GLU A 59 -10.04 13.99 1.77
C GLU A 59 -9.52 12.60 1.45
N SER A 60 -10.42 11.72 0.99
CA SER A 60 -10.08 10.36 0.59
C SER A 60 -9.72 10.27 -0.89
N ALA A 61 -8.78 9.41 -1.21
CA ALA A 61 -8.45 8.99 -2.57
C ALA A 61 -8.35 7.47 -2.64
N GLN A 62 -8.44 6.92 -3.84
CA GLN A 62 -8.16 5.51 -4.08
C GLN A 62 -6.80 5.35 -4.75
N LEU A 63 -5.95 4.49 -4.15
CA LEU A 63 -4.73 3.97 -4.77
C LEU A 63 -5.06 2.69 -5.49
N CYS A 64 -4.97 2.70 -6.82
CA CYS A 64 -5.24 1.54 -7.64
C CYS A 64 -3.94 0.96 -8.19
N TYR A 65 -3.81 -0.37 -8.13
CA TYR A 65 -2.67 -1.07 -8.71
C TYR A 65 -3.08 -2.34 -9.45
N SER A 66 -2.19 -2.76 -10.35
CA SER A 66 -2.31 -3.98 -11.12
C SER A 66 -0.93 -4.58 -11.27
N VAL A 67 -0.77 -5.85 -10.89
CA VAL A 67 0.49 -6.59 -10.93
C VAL A 67 0.33 -7.94 -11.62
N GLU A 68 1.41 -8.42 -12.24
CA GLU A 68 1.50 -9.77 -12.80
C GLU A 68 2.67 -10.53 -12.19
N ASN A 69 2.48 -11.85 -12.00
CA ASN A 69 3.50 -12.78 -11.50
C ASN A 69 4.05 -12.39 -10.11
N ALA A 70 3.33 -11.58 -9.34
CA ALA A 70 3.70 -11.21 -8.00
C ALA A 70 3.30 -12.29 -6.99
N ARG A 71 4.16 -12.53 -6.01
CA ARG A 71 3.93 -13.35 -4.82
C ARG A 71 3.48 -12.49 -3.64
N VAL A 72 4.09 -11.30 -3.51
CA VAL A 72 3.82 -10.35 -2.43
C VAL A 72 3.77 -8.95 -3.02
N VAL A 73 2.83 -8.16 -2.54
CA VAL A 73 2.72 -6.71 -2.84
C VAL A 73 2.76 -5.94 -1.54
N ARG A 74 3.59 -4.90 -1.49
CA ARG A 74 3.67 -3.95 -0.37
C ARG A 74 3.58 -2.53 -0.90
N ILE A 75 2.94 -1.65 -0.14
CA ILE A 75 2.85 -0.23 -0.47
C ILE A 75 3.34 0.59 0.73
N SER A 76 4.42 1.35 0.53
CA SER A 76 4.91 2.31 1.52
C SER A 76 4.13 3.64 1.37
N PRO A 77 3.80 4.34 2.47
CA PRO A 77 4.24 4.10 3.86
C PRO A 77 3.39 3.10 4.65
N MET A 78 2.34 2.49 4.07
CA MET A 78 1.38 1.64 4.79
C MET A 78 1.94 0.31 5.30
N GLN A 79 3.07 -0.17 4.79
CA GLN A 79 3.85 -1.35 5.22
C GLN A 79 3.09 -2.69 5.35
N THR A 80 1.84 -2.75 4.92
CA THR A 80 1.01 -3.95 4.96
C THR A 80 1.19 -4.76 3.67
N ALA A 81 1.08 -6.09 3.77
CA ALA A 81 1.04 -6.94 2.59
C ALA A 81 -0.39 -6.91 2.01
N TYR A 82 -0.48 -6.71 0.70
CA TYR A 82 -1.74 -6.58 -0.02
C TYR A 82 -1.98 -7.74 -0.97
N PRO A 83 -3.22 -7.97 -1.42
CA PRO A 83 -3.53 -8.97 -2.41
C PRO A 83 -2.69 -8.81 -3.68
N VAL A 84 -2.27 -9.94 -4.27
CA VAL A 84 -1.52 -9.95 -5.54
C VAL A 84 -2.42 -9.83 -6.77
N GLN A 85 -3.63 -9.33 -6.57
CA GLN A 85 -4.65 -9.08 -7.60
C GLN A 85 -4.79 -7.59 -7.86
N ASN A 86 -5.43 -7.24 -8.96
CA ASN A 86 -5.81 -5.86 -9.25
C ASN A 86 -6.80 -5.37 -8.19
N THR A 87 -6.46 -4.30 -7.50
CA THR A 87 -7.33 -3.73 -6.46
C THR A 87 -7.09 -2.24 -6.28
N CYS A 88 -8.05 -1.58 -5.65
CA CYS A 88 -7.95 -0.20 -5.18
C CYS A 88 -8.09 -0.19 -3.66
N LEU A 89 -7.35 0.70 -3.00
CA LEU A 89 -7.30 0.90 -1.56
C LEU A 89 -7.65 2.35 -1.25
N ASP A 90 -8.51 2.55 -0.28
CA ASP A 90 -8.84 3.90 0.17
C ASP A 90 -7.72 4.43 1.08
N VAL A 91 -7.29 5.66 0.84
CA VAL A 91 -6.28 6.38 1.62
C VAL A 91 -6.77 7.78 1.96
N VAL A 92 -6.38 8.27 3.14
CA VAL A 92 -6.71 9.62 3.62
C VAL A 92 -5.39 10.28 4.05
N PRO A 93 -4.58 10.79 3.13
CA PRO A 93 -3.33 11.44 3.48
C PRO A 93 -3.58 12.84 4.06
N GLU A 94 -2.96 13.16 5.19
CA GLU A 94 -2.99 14.50 5.79
C GLU A 94 -1.97 15.46 5.18
N HIS A 95 -0.93 14.88 4.56
CA HIS A 95 0.19 15.62 3.95
C HIS A 95 0.53 15.02 2.59
N THR A 96 1.20 15.82 1.76
CA THR A 96 1.77 15.32 0.50
C THR A 96 2.59 14.07 0.76
N THR A 97 2.18 12.95 0.19
CA THR A 97 2.72 11.63 0.50
C THR A 97 3.28 10.96 -0.74
N HIS A 98 4.49 10.42 -0.60
CA HIS A 98 5.13 9.61 -1.64
C HIS A 98 4.79 8.15 -1.43
N TYR A 99 4.06 7.57 -2.37
CA TYR A 99 3.69 6.16 -2.36
C TYR A 99 4.62 5.35 -3.24
N THR A 100 5.11 4.23 -2.70
CA THR A 100 5.95 3.27 -3.44
C THR A 100 5.34 1.89 -3.34
N LEU A 101 4.99 1.31 -4.49
CA LEU A 101 4.55 -0.07 -4.62
C LEU A 101 5.77 -0.94 -4.92
N LEU A 102 5.93 -2.01 -4.13
CA LEU A 102 6.93 -3.06 -4.28
C LEU A 102 6.22 -4.37 -4.53
N ALA A 103 6.49 -5.00 -5.67
CA ALA A 103 5.97 -6.31 -6.02
C ALA A 103 7.12 -7.31 -6.11
N GLU A 104 7.05 -8.39 -5.33
CA GLU A 104 8.02 -9.49 -5.30
C GLU A 104 7.46 -10.69 -6.05
N GLY A 105 8.22 -11.23 -6.98
CA GLY A 105 7.88 -12.40 -7.78
C GLY A 105 8.17 -13.72 -7.08
N TYR A 106 7.71 -14.82 -7.68
CA TYR A 106 8.01 -16.18 -7.22
C TYR A 106 9.47 -16.57 -7.42
N ASP A 107 10.17 -15.86 -8.30
CA ASP A 107 11.59 -16.01 -8.61
C ASP A 107 12.51 -15.16 -7.70
N GLY A 108 11.92 -14.40 -6.77
CA GLY A 108 12.63 -13.47 -5.90
C GLY A 108 12.96 -12.13 -6.56
N MET A 109 12.61 -11.95 -7.84
CA MET A 109 12.75 -10.65 -8.51
C MET A 109 11.78 -9.64 -7.94
N VAL A 110 12.17 -8.37 -7.93
CA VAL A 110 11.40 -7.27 -7.36
C VAL A 110 11.16 -6.20 -8.44
N ALA A 111 9.92 -5.78 -8.57
CA ALA A 111 9.53 -4.60 -9.33
C ALA A 111 9.05 -3.49 -8.39
N THR A 112 9.40 -2.25 -8.69
CA THR A 112 8.97 -1.07 -7.92
C THR A 112 8.40 -0.01 -8.84
N ARG A 113 7.39 0.72 -8.34
CA ARG A 113 6.84 1.91 -8.97
C ARG A 113 6.39 2.88 -7.90
N SER A 114 6.60 4.18 -8.12
CA SER A 114 6.22 5.21 -7.14
C SER A 114 5.58 6.42 -7.81
N PHE A 115 4.82 7.17 -7.02
CA PHE A 115 4.31 8.50 -7.37
C PHE A 115 4.06 9.30 -6.08
N THR A 116 3.86 10.61 -6.21
CA THR A 116 3.53 11.51 -5.11
C THR A 116 2.10 11.98 -5.26
N LEU A 117 1.30 11.83 -4.19
CA LEU A 117 -0.03 12.39 -4.07
C LEU A 117 0.06 13.71 -3.31
N SER A 118 -0.26 14.80 -3.97
CA SER A 118 -0.18 16.14 -3.39
C SER A 118 -1.36 16.42 -2.49
N VAL A 119 -1.10 16.92 -1.28
CA VAL A 119 -2.13 17.45 -0.37
C VAL A 119 -1.89 18.95 -0.22
N GLN A 120 -2.85 19.76 -0.66
CA GLN A 120 -2.76 21.21 -0.66
C GLN A 120 -3.97 21.79 0.06
N ARG A 121 -3.70 22.71 0.99
CA ARG A 121 -4.76 23.55 1.53
C ARG A 121 -5.10 24.58 0.46
N LEU A 122 -6.35 24.56 -0.03
CA LEU A 122 -6.83 25.66 -0.83
C LEU A 122 -6.72 26.92 0.02
N PRO A 123 -6.12 28.01 -0.50
CA PRO A 123 -6.18 29.29 0.19
C PRO A 123 -7.66 29.63 0.39
N PRO A 124 -8.01 30.25 1.55
CA PRO A 124 -9.38 30.72 1.73
C PRO A 124 -9.71 31.60 0.51
N ALA A 125 -10.88 31.35 -0.08
CA ALA A 125 -11.37 32.18 -1.18
C ALA A 125 -11.44 33.60 -0.65
N THR A 126 -10.42 34.39 -0.94
CA THR A 126 -10.44 35.82 -0.67
C THR A 126 -11.43 36.36 -1.67
N GLU A 127 -12.66 36.58 -1.24
CA GLU A 127 -13.68 37.29 -2.00
C GLU A 127 -13.26 38.76 -2.16
N HIS A 128 -12.21 39.00 -2.88
CA HIS A 128 -11.95 40.28 -3.49
C HIS A 128 -12.51 40.26 -4.91
N PHE A 129 -13.81 40.13 -5.05
CA PHE A 129 -14.47 40.67 -6.22
C PHE A 129 -14.38 42.19 -6.14
N GLN A 130 -13.25 42.78 -6.53
CA GLN A 130 -13.21 44.17 -6.90
C GLN A 130 -14.09 44.29 -8.16
N TYR A 131 -15.35 44.66 -7.95
CA TYR A 131 -16.17 45.18 -9.03
C TYR A 131 -15.50 46.44 -9.55
N VAL A 132 -14.69 46.28 -10.60
CA VAL A 132 -14.21 47.43 -11.37
C VAL A 132 -15.46 47.96 -12.10
N TYR A 133 -16.10 48.96 -11.46
CA TYR A 133 -17.16 49.72 -12.16
C TYR A 133 -16.49 50.45 -13.32
N TYR A 134 -16.67 49.86 -14.52
CA TYR A 134 -16.29 50.51 -15.76
C TYR A 134 -17.30 51.64 -15.96
N GLN A 135 -16.96 52.89 -15.59
CA GLN A 135 -17.74 54.06 -15.93
C GLN A 135 -17.40 54.45 -17.37
N PRO A 136 -18.29 54.25 -18.34
CA PRO A 136 -18.07 54.73 -19.68
C PRO A 136 -18.09 56.28 -19.62
N ARG A 137 -16.98 56.92 -19.90
CA ARG A 137 -16.94 58.38 -20.08
C ARG A 137 -17.67 58.69 -21.39
N TYR A 138 -18.95 58.98 -21.30
CA TYR A 138 -19.66 59.59 -22.43
C TYR A 138 -19.19 61.01 -22.57
N ARG A 139 -18.38 61.32 -23.56
CA ARG A 139 -18.05 62.63 -23.98
C ARG A 139 -19.21 63.14 -24.87
N LEU A 140 -20.08 63.97 -24.37
CA LEU A 140 -21.13 64.62 -25.16
C LEU A 140 -20.46 65.51 -26.21
N PRO A 141 -20.97 65.49 -27.48
CA PRO A 141 -20.48 66.44 -28.50
C PRO A 141 -20.91 67.85 -28.15
N VAL A 142 -19.95 68.76 -28.09
CA VAL A 142 -20.20 70.19 -27.93
C VAL A 142 -20.66 70.70 -29.29
N TYR A 143 -21.96 71.02 -29.46
CA TYR A 143 -22.45 71.78 -30.62
C TYR A 143 -22.23 73.25 -30.32
N SER A 144 -21.29 73.88 -31.02
CA SER A 144 -21.13 75.34 -31.08
C SER A 144 -22.15 75.87 -32.10
N LEU A 145 -23.00 76.79 -31.69
CA LEU A 145 -23.84 77.63 -32.51
C LEU A 145 -23.02 78.74 -33.16
#